data_abc1b6e34ad44d60dd0f21faaca9659c
#
_entry.id   abc1b6e34ad44d60dd0f21faaca9659c
#
_cell.length_a   1.000
_cell.length_b   1.000
_cell.length_c   1.000
_cell.angle_alpha   90.00
_cell.angle_beta   90.00
_cell.angle_gamma   90.00
#
_symmetry.space_group_name_H-M   'P 1'
#
loop_
_entity.id
_entity.type
_entity.pdbx_description
1 polymer ?
#
loop_
_entity_poly.entity_id
_entity_poly.type
_entity_poly.pdbx_seq_one_letter_code
_entity_poly.pdbx_strand_id
1 'polypeptide(L)'
;MKVPYTNFKTLIDSEWKELDTVDIFADKKIVVFSVPGAYLPNTAEQVQEYDQRYEGFKEAGINEVYCISVNDSAVMNSWFESIKLKNVKPLGDGDGIFTQGTGMLVNKPKQGLGLRSWRYSMLVDNGEIIKKFVEDGQNNSSDDDDPFEVSNAKTILDFIKSNEG
;
A
#
# COMPACT_ATOMS: atom_id res chain seq x y z
N MET A 1 2.77 6.37 16.15
CA MET A 1 3.99 5.67 15.65
C MET A 1 4.38 6.24 14.30
N LYS A 2 5.65 6.46 14.09
CA LYS A 2 6.13 6.97 12.81
C LYS A 2 6.29 5.83 11.81
N VAL A 3 6.16 6.17 10.51
CA VAL A 3 6.51 5.20 9.47
C VAL A 3 7.99 4.86 9.56
N PRO A 4 8.39 3.61 9.28
CA PRO A 4 9.81 3.23 9.31
C PRO A 4 10.57 3.92 8.19
N TYR A 5 11.79 4.37 8.48
CA TYR A 5 12.64 4.94 7.44
C TYR A 5 12.95 3.88 6.39
N THR A 6 12.70 4.21 5.15
CA THR A 6 12.96 3.33 4.00
C THR A 6 13.39 4.19 2.82
N ASN A 7 14.36 3.70 2.08
CA ASN A 7 14.78 4.30 0.82
C ASN A 7 14.28 3.39 -0.31
N PHE A 8 13.24 3.84 -0.98
CA PHE A 8 12.61 3.06 -2.05
C PHE A 8 13.35 3.28 -3.37
N LYS A 9 13.86 2.20 -3.95
CA LYS A 9 14.44 2.23 -5.29
C LYS A 9 13.29 2.23 -6.30
N THR A 10 13.07 3.36 -6.95
CA THR A 10 11.87 3.61 -7.73
C THR A 10 12.21 3.87 -9.19
N LEU A 11 11.50 3.22 -10.09
CA LEU A 11 11.66 3.42 -11.54
C LEU A 11 10.65 4.45 -12.00
N ILE A 12 11.13 5.63 -12.41
CA ILE A 12 10.31 6.75 -12.87
C ILE A 12 10.81 7.17 -14.25
N ASP A 13 9.94 7.13 -15.25
CA ASP A 13 10.27 7.50 -16.64
C ASP A 13 11.53 6.79 -17.15
N SER A 14 11.59 5.47 -16.88
CA SER A 14 12.70 4.59 -17.27
C SER A 14 14.03 4.90 -16.59
N GLU A 15 14.03 5.71 -15.53
CA GLU A 15 15.22 6.00 -14.73
C GLU A 15 15.03 5.53 -13.28
N TRP A 16 16.06 4.89 -12.73
CA TRP A 16 16.06 4.51 -11.33
C TRP A 16 16.38 5.71 -10.45
N LYS A 17 15.50 5.99 -9.50
CA LYS A 17 15.64 7.07 -8.53
C LYS A 17 15.42 6.53 -7.12
N GLU A 18 15.92 7.26 -6.15
CA GLU A 18 15.71 6.95 -4.74
C GLU A 18 14.67 7.91 -4.16
N LEU A 19 13.59 7.36 -3.64
CA LEU A 19 12.60 8.11 -2.86
C LEU A 19 12.59 7.54 -1.46
N ASP A 20 12.88 8.37 -0.47
CA ASP A 20 12.81 7.92 0.91
C ASP A 20 11.48 8.31 1.56
N THR A 21 11.29 7.87 2.80
CA THR A 21 10.05 8.15 3.53
C THR A 21 9.83 9.64 3.78
N VAL A 22 10.90 10.44 3.84
CA VAL A 22 10.76 11.89 3.97
C VAL A 22 10.18 12.47 2.68
N ASP A 23 10.68 12.05 1.52
CA ASP A 23 10.18 12.51 0.21
C ASP A 23 8.68 12.21 0.04
N ILE A 24 8.24 11.06 0.52
CA ILE A 24 6.87 10.61 0.33
C ILE A 24 5.91 11.22 1.35
N PHE A 25 6.30 11.27 2.61
CA PHE A 25 5.36 11.54 3.71
C PHE A 25 5.50 12.92 4.36
N ALA A 26 6.63 13.61 4.21
CA ALA A 26 6.83 14.88 4.96
C ALA A 26 5.81 15.93 4.54
N ASP A 27 5.19 16.55 5.52
CA ASP A 27 4.23 17.65 5.35
C ASP A 27 3.01 17.29 4.49
N LYS A 28 2.66 16.00 4.47
CA LYS A 28 1.54 15.50 3.65
C LYS A 28 0.68 14.53 4.43
N LYS A 29 -0.59 14.47 4.07
CA LYS A 29 -1.50 13.40 4.48
C LYS A 29 -1.56 12.37 3.37
N ILE A 30 -1.18 11.14 3.69
CA ILE A 30 -1.02 10.07 2.73
C ILE A 30 -1.85 8.87 3.17
N VAL A 31 -2.53 8.24 2.22
CA VAL A 31 -3.12 6.92 2.42
C VAL A 31 -2.20 5.91 1.75
N VAL A 32 -1.79 4.89 2.51
CA VAL A 32 -1.03 3.75 1.99
C VAL A 32 -1.86 2.50 2.22
N PHE A 33 -2.03 1.71 1.20
CA PHE A 33 -2.63 0.39 1.34
C PHE A 33 -1.75 -0.65 0.67
N SER A 34 -1.77 -1.87 1.20
CA SER A 34 -0.93 -2.94 0.69
C SER A 34 -1.73 -4.00 -0.03
N VAL A 35 -1.05 -4.67 -0.95
CA VAL A 35 -1.54 -5.89 -1.60
C VAL A 35 -0.49 -6.98 -1.40
N PRO A 36 -0.90 -8.26 -1.40
CA PRO A 36 0.06 -9.37 -1.21
C PRO A 36 1.03 -9.52 -2.37
N GLY A 37 0.70 -8.99 -3.53
CA GLY A 37 1.61 -9.02 -4.66
C GLY A 37 0.96 -8.57 -5.95
N ALA A 38 1.77 -7.98 -6.83
CA ALA A 38 1.37 -7.65 -8.17
C ALA A 38 0.97 -8.93 -8.93
N TYR A 39 -0.04 -8.84 -9.78
CA TYR A 39 -0.54 -9.94 -10.62
C TYR A 39 -1.19 -11.10 -9.85
N LEU A 40 -1.30 -11.03 -8.54
CA LEU A 40 -1.97 -12.08 -7.78
C LEU A 40 -3.49 -11.99 -7.94
N PRO A 41 -4.22 -13.12 -7.79
CA PRO A 41 -5.67 -13.12 -7.89
C PRO A 41 -6.32 -12.16 -6.89
N ASN A 42 -7.40 -11.50 -7.31
CA ASN A 42 -8.25 -10.64 -6.47
C ASN A 42 -7.57 -9.37 -5.93
N THR A 43 -6.38 -9.02 -6.42
CA THR A 43 -5.69 -7.79 -5.97
C THR A 43 -6.00 -6.59 -6.86
N ALA A 44 -6.21 -6.79 -8.15
CA ALA A 44 -6.51 -5.71 -9.08
C ALA A 44 -7.77 -4.93 -8.67
N GLU A 45 -8.79 -5.64 -8.24
CA GLU A 45 -10.07 -5.05 -7.83
C GLU A 45 -9.90 -4.12 -6.64
N GLN A 46 -9.06 -4.47 -5.67
CA GLN A 46 -8.74 -3.64 -4.52
C GLN A 46 -8.14 -2.32 -4.96
N VAL A 47 -7.13 -2.37 -5.83
CA VAL A 47 -6.45 -1.18 -6.29
C VAL A 47 -7.37 -0.31 -7.15
N GLN A 48 -8.18 -0.94 -7.99
CA GLN A 48 -9.16 -0.24 -8.84
C GLN A 48 -10.18 0.51 -8.01
N GLU A 49 -10.62 -0.05 -6.88
CA GLU A 49 -11.54 0.65 -5.97
C GLU A 49 -10.91 1.93 -5.40
N TYR A 50 -9.65 1.86 -4.96
CA TYR A 50 -8.93 3.05 -4.51
C TYR A 50 -8.79 4.08 -5.63
N ASP A 51 -8.50 3.62 -6.83
CA ASP A 51 -8.34 4.50 -7.99
C ASP A 51 -9.66 5.21 -8.34
N GLN A 52 -10.77 4.50 -8.28
CA GLN A 52 -12.10 5.05 -8.52
C GLN A 52 -12.49 6.09 -7.47
N ARG A 53 -12.04 5.94 -6.24
CA ARG A 53 -12.34 6.84 -5.13
C ARG A 53 -11.29 7.93 -4.91
N TYR A 54 -10.33 8.04 -5.82
CA TYR A 54 -9.19 8.94 -5.66
C TYR A 54 -9.62 10.39 -5.44
N GLU A 55 -10.59 10.87 -6.22
CA GLU A 55 -11.09 12.25 -6.05
C GLU A 55 -11.75 12.44 -4.68
N GLY A 56 -12.43 11.42 -4.17
CA GLY A 56 -12.98 11.45 -2.81
C GLY A 56 -11.91 11.61 -1.75
N PHE A 57 -10.77 10.94 -1.91
CA PHE A 57 -9.64 11.12 -1.01
C PHE A 57 -9.07 12.53 -1.11
N LYS A 58 -8.94 13.07 -2.32
CA LYS A 58 -8.46 14.44 -2.51
C LYS A 58 -9.38 15.46 -1.85
N GLU A 59 -10.67 15.32 -2.03
CA GLU A 59 -11.67 16.19 -1.40
C GLU A 59 -11.63 16.11 0.12
N ALA A 60 -11.26 14.94 0.66
CA ALA A 60 -11.11 14.73 2.10
C ALA A 60 -9.75 15.19 2.65
N GLY A 61 -8.93 15.85 1.85
CA GLY A 61 -7.67 16.43 2.30
C GLY A 61 -6.45 15.53 2.15
N ILE A 62 -6.58 14.40 1.47
CA ILE A 62 -5.46 13.47 1.25
C ILE A 62 -4.62 13.97 0.07
N ASN A 63 -3.33 14.10 0.27
CA ASN A 63 -2.41 14.56 -0.76
C ASN A 63 -2.11 13.50 -1.81
N GLU A 64 -2.00 12.23 -1.40
CA GLU A 64 -1.70 11.14 -2.33
C GLU A 64 -2.11 9.79 -1.77
N VAL A 65 -2.36 8.84 -2.68
CA VAL A 65 -2.72 7.45 -2.34
C VAL A 65 -1.69 6.52 -2.99
N TYR A 66 -1.04 5.70 -2.16
CA TYR A 66 -0.03 4.74 -2.61
C TYR A 66 -0.47 3.30 -2.38
N CYS A 67 -0.21 2.45 -3.35
CA CYS A 67 -0.31 1.00 -3.21
C CYS A 67 1.08 0.41 -3.04
N ILE A 68 1.33 -0.22 -1.91
CA ILE A 68 2.63 -0.83 -1.61
C ILE A 68 2.55 -2.35 -1.70
N SER A 69 3.61 -2.97 -2.17
CA SER A 69 3.76 -4.41 -2.23
C SER A 69 5.23 -4.79 -2.12
N VAL A 70 5.50 -6.01 -1.67
CA VAL A 70 6.86 -6.58 -1.66
C VAL A 70 7.16 -7.10 -3.07
N ASN A 71 7.29 -6.16 -3.98
CA ASN A 71 7.69 -6.34 -5.37
C ASN A 71 8.60 -5.17 -5.72
N ASP A 72 9.47 -5.34 -6.70
CA ASP A 72 10.26 -4.22 -7.16
C ASP A 72 9.42 -3.22 -7.97
N SER A 73 9.97 -2.03 -8.18
CA SER A 73 9.25 -0.96 -8.85
C SER A 73 8.94 -1.26 -10.31
N ALA A 74 9.80 -2.00 -11.01
CA ALA A 74 9.55 -2.36 -12.41
C ALA A 74 8.32 -3.25 -12.52
N VAL A 75 8.18 -4.24 -11.64
CA VAL A 75 7.03 -5.13 -11.59
C VAL A 75 5.77 -4.34 -11.25
N MET A 76 5.84 -3.46 -10.25
CA MET A 76 4.69 -2.65 -9.84
C MET A 76 4.21 -1.74 -10.97
N ASN A 77 5.13 -1.09 -11.67
CA ASN A 77 4.79 -0.22 -12.80
C ASN A 77 4.11 -1.01 -13.93
N SER A 78 4.67 -2.17 -14.26
CA SER A 78 4.10 -3.05 -15.29
C SER A 78 2.68 -3.49 -14.92
N TRP A 79 2.48 -3.87 -13.68
CA TRP A 79 1.16 -4.30 -13.21
C TRP A 79 0.14 -3.16 -13.27
N PHE A 80 0.52 -1.98 -12.77
CA PHE A 80 -0.35 -0.80 -12.81
C PHE A 80 -0.75 -0.43 -14.23
N GLU A 81 0.20 -0.50 -15.16
CA GLU A 81 -0.08 -0.25 -16.57
C GLU A 81 -1.05 -1.28 -17.14
N SER A 82 -0.87 -2.55 -16.81
CA SER A 82 -1.72 -3.64 -17.30
C SER A 82 -3.17 -3.52 -16.85
N ILE A 83 -3.42 -2.97 -15.66
CA ILE A 83 -4.77 -2.76 -15.13
C ILE A 83 -5.27 -1.32 -15.27
N LYS A 84 -4.52 -0.51 -16.01
CA LYS A 84 -4.91 0.84 -16.44
C LYS A 84 -5.24 1.79 -15.29
N LEU A 85 -4.45 1.75 -14.23
CA LEU A 85 -4.62 2.69 -13.12
C LEU A 85 -4.18 4.10 -13.55
N LYS A 86 -4.92 5.09 -13.09
CA LYS A 86 -4.73 6.49 -13.51
C LYS A 86 -4.19 7.39 -12.41
N ASN A 87 -4.56 7.13 -11.17
CA ASN A 87 -4.37 8.08 -10.06
C ASN A 87 -3.53 7.52 -8.92
N VAL A 88 -3.84 6.30 -8.47
CA VAL A 88 -3.08 5.64 -7.40
C VAL A 88 -1.65 5.41 -7.86
N LYS A 89 -0.71 5.67 -6.99
CA LYS A 89 0.72 5.49 -7.30
C LYS A 89 1.25 4.18 -6.75
N PRO A 90 2.08 3.49 -7.52
CA PRO A 90 2.74 2.27 -7.03
C PRO A 90 3.92 2.61 -6.14
N LEU A 91 4.16 1.76 -5.13
CA LEU A 91 5.32 1.87 -4.27
C LEU A 91 5.92 0.48 -4.12
N GLY A 92 7.08 0.26 -4.73
CA GLY A 92 7.75 -1.04 -4.70
C GLY A 92 8.63 -1.16 -3.47
N ASP A 93 8.29 -2.07 -2.57
CA ASP A 93 9.08 -2.39 -1.37
C ASP A 93 9.77 -3.74 -1.57
N GLY A 94 10.59 -3.82 -2.64
CA GLY A 94 11.22 -5.08 -3.05
C GLY A 94 12.07 -5.74 -1.99
N ASP A 95 12.70 -4.95 -1.13
CA ASP A 95 13.51 -5.46 -0.02
C ASP A 95 12.68 -5.82 1.22
N GLY A 96 11.42 -5.44 1.25
CA GLY A 96 10.53 -5.70 2.38
C GLY A 96 10.81 -4.89 3.63
N ILE A 97 11.64 -3.86 3.54
CA ILE A 97 12.09 -3.08 4.71
C ILE A 97 10.93 -2.29 5.33
N PHE A 98 10.17 -1.58 4.52
CA PHE A 98 9.01 -0.84 5.00
C PHE A 98 7.95 -1.79 5.55
N THR A 99 7.68 -2.86 4.83
CA THR A 99 6.70 -3.88 5.22
C THR A 99 7.08 -4.53 6.55
N GLN A 100 8.36 -4.88 6.73
CA GLN A 100 8.86 -5.41 7.99
C GLN A 100 8.74 -4.37 9.11
N GLY A 101 9.12 -3.15 8.83
CA GLY A 101 9.09 -2.06 9.84
C GLY A 101 7.69 -1.72 10.32
N THR A 102 6.66 -1.94 9.50
CA THR A 102 5.26 -1.76 9.91
C THR A 102 4.66 -3.01 10.56
N GLY A 103 5.42 -4.10 10.64
CA GLY A 103 4.96 -5.35 11.23
C GLY A 103 4.08 -6.19 10.31
N MET A 104 4.09 -5.91 9.02
CA MET A 104 3.18 -6.54 8.05
C MET A 104 3.85 -7.61 7.18
N LEU A 105 5.14 -7.89 7.39
CA LEU A 105 5.84 -8.88 6.58
C LEU A 105 5.42 -10.29 6.97
N VAL A 106 5.01 -11.07 5.99
CA VAL A 106 4.63 -12.49 6.17
C VAL A 106 5.37 -13.35 5.16
N ASN A 107 5.49 -14.64 5.46
CA ASN A 107 6.12 -15.61 4.59
C ASN A 107 5.08 -16.62 4.09
N LYS A 108 4.94 -16.77 2.78
CA LYS A 108 3.95 -17.64 2.15
C LYS A 108 4.62 -18.71 1.28
N PRO A 109 5.37 -19.65 1.90
CA PRO A 109 6.20 -20.59 1.14
C PRO A 109 5.43 -21.62 0.31
N LYS A 110 4.26 -22.09 0.75
CA LYS A 110 3.52 -23.11 0.00
C LYS A 110 2.99 -22.58 -1.32
N GLN A 111 2.69 -21.29 -1.39
CA GLN A 111 2.22 -20.66 -2.63
C GLN A 111 3.40 -20.25 -3.50
N GLY A 112 4.64 -20.48 -3.05
CA GLY A 112 5.81 -20.06 -3.78
C GLY A 112 6.03 -18.55 -3.79
N LEU A 113 5.35 -17.83 -2.91
CA LEU A 113 5.40 -16.38 -2.89
C LEU A 113 6.55 -15.82 -2.06
N GLY A 114 6.99 -16.57 -1.05
CA GLY A 114 8.03 -16.10 -0.14
C GLY A 114 7.55 -14.95 0.73
N LEU A 115 8.40 -13.96 0.92
CA LEU A 115 8.10 -12.80 1.78
C LEU A 115 7.18 -11.84 1.06
N ARG A 116 6.05 -11.52 1.69
CA ARG A 116 5.02 -10.65 1.14
C ARG A 116 4.43 -9.76 2.23
N SER A 117 3.59 -8.81 1.84
CA SER A 117 2.88 -7.96 2.78
C SER A 117 1.51 -8.55 3.13
N TRP A 118 1.18 -8.54 4.42
CA TRP A 118 -0.19 -8.71 4.86
C TRP A 118 -1.02 -7.51 4.41
N ARG A 119 -2.32 -7.71 4.14
CA ARG A 119 -3.20 -6.61 3.69
C ARG A 119 -3.54 -5.67 4.83
N TYR A 120 -3.29 -4.40 4.59
CA TYR A 120 -3.66 -3.32 5.49
C TYR A 120 -3.88 -2.03 4.70
N SER A 121 -4.53 -1.06 5.36
CA SER A 121 -4.51 0.32 4.90
C SER A 121 -4.17 1.21 6.09
N MET A 122 -3.57 2.35 5.84
CA MET A 122 -3.24 3.28 6.90
C MET A 122 -3.29 4.72 6.42
N LEU A 123 -3.69 5.59 7.36
CA LEU A 123 -3.63 7.04 7.20
C LEU A 123 -2.37 7.54 7.90
N VAL A 124 -1.56 8.29 7.17
CA VAL A 124 -0.30 8.84 7.66
C VAL A 124 -0.34 10.35 7.52
N ASP A 125 -0.05 11.09 8.58
CA ASP A 125 0.00 12.55 8.58
C ASP A 125 1.42 12.98 8.97
N ASN A 126 2.12 13.58 8.03
CA ASN A 126 3.51 14.04 8.23
C ASN A 126 4.40 12.96 8.85
N GLY A 127 4.30 11.74 8.31
CA GLY A 127 5.09 10.60 8.77
C GLY A 127 4.56 9.90 10.02
N GLU A 128 3.51 10.42 10.66
CA GLU A 128 2.87 9.75 11.81
C GLU A 128 1.71 8.89 11.34
N ILE A 129 1.69 7.63 11.77
CA ILE A 129 0.58 6.72 11.48
C ILE A 129 -0.58 7.08 12.40
N ILE A 130 -1.65 7.60 11.84
CA ILE A 130 -2.83 8.05 12.57
C ILE A 130 -3.80 6.88 12.81
N LYS A 131 -3.98 6.04 11.80
CA LYS A 131 -4.90 4.90 11.87
C LYS A 131 -4.45 3.80 10.94
N LYS A 132 -4.56 2.56 11.41
CA LYS A 132 -4.36 1.36 10.60
C LYS A 132 -5.63 0.53 10.58
N PHE A 133 -5.95 -0.02 9.42
CA PHE A 133 -6.95 -1.07 9.26
C PHE A 133 -6.21 -2.31 8.76
N VAL A 134 -6.00 -3.26 9.66
CA VAL A 134 -5.23 -4.49 9.39
C VAL A 134 -6.21 -5.66 9.29
N GLU A 135 -6.12 -6.45 8.24
CA GLU A 135 -6.94 -7.64 8.11
C GLU A 135 -6.65 -8.61 9.25
N ASP A 136 -7.69 -9.27 9.74
CA ASP A 136 -7.56 -10.20 10.86
C ASP A 136 -6.79 -11.47 10.48
N GLY A 137 -6.15 -12.08 11.46
CA GLY A 137 -5.55 -13.40 11.30
C GLY A 137 -4.19 -13.42 10.64
N GLN A 138 -3.43 -12.32 10.74
CA GLN A 138 -2.08 -12.26 10.17
C GLN A 138 -1.26 -13.50 10.54
N ASN A 139 -0.70 -14.17 9.53
CA ASN A 139 0.02 -15.41 9.75
C ASN A 139 1.01 -15.69 8.60
N ASN A 140 1.90 -16.65 8.84
CA ASN A 140 2.84 -17.17 7.86
C ASN A 140 2.39 -18.51 7.28
N SER A 141 1.13 -18.86 7.47
CA SER A 141 0.57 -20.09 6.92
C SER A 141 0.25 -19.90 5.46
N SER A 142 0.21 -21.02 4.78
CA SER A 142 -0.10 -21.07 3.37
C SER A 142 -1.53 -21.49 3.07
N ASP A 143 -2.28 -21.84 4.10
CA ASP A 143 -3.66 -22.31 3.95
C ASP A 143 -4.67 -21.20 4.18
N ASP A 144 -4.19 -20.00 4.40
CA ASP A 144 -5.05 -18.89 4.68
C ASP A 144 -5.58 -18.25 3.41
N ASP A 145 -6.82 -17.94 3.47
CA ASP A 145 -7.40 -16.99 2.56
C ASP A 145 -6.81 -15.63 2.91
N ASP A 146 -6.48 -14.89 1.89
CA ASP A 146 -6.02 -13.53 2.02
C ASP A 146 -7.26 -12.66 2.32
N PRO A 147 -7.59 -12.37 3.57
CA PRO A 147 -8.84 -11.67 3.86
C PRO A 147 -8.83 -10.25 3.33
N PHE A 148 -9.98 -9.79 2.89
CA PHE A 148 -10.16 -8.44 2.38
C PHE A 148 -11.50 -7.90 2.86
N GLU A 149 -11.54 -7.44 4.13
CA GLU A 149 -12.77 -6.97 4.77
C GLU A 149 -12.66 -5.54 5.28
N VAL A 150 -11.48 -5.13 5.77
CA VAL A 150 -11.31 -3.82 6.45
C VAL A 150 -10.30 -2.91 5.78
N SER A 151 -9.47 -3.41 4.86
CA SER A 151 -8.43 -2.62 4.20
C SER A 151 -8.88 -2.03 2.86
N ASN A 152 -10.18 -2.03 2.60
CA ASN A 152 -10.74 -1.48 1.38
C ASN A 152 -10.83 0.04 1.43
N ALA A 153 -10.97 0.65 0.26
CA ALA A 153 -11.00 2.10 0.12
C ALA A 153 -12.15 2.77 0.87
N LYS A 154 -13.33 2.16 0.82
CA LYS A 154 -14.50 2.74 1.48
C LYS A 154 -14.29 2.86 2.99
N THR A 155 -13.72 1.83 3.62
CA THR A 155 -13.53 1.80 5.08
C THR A 155 -12.64 2.96 5.54
N ILE A 156 -11.48 3.14 4.92
CA ILE A 156 -10.58 4.21 5.34
C ILE A 156 -11.09 5.59 4.92
N LEU A 157 -11.73 5.70 3.77
CA LEU A 157 -12.32 6.98 3.33
C LEU A 157 -13.43 7.44 4.28
N ASP A 158 -14.30 6.53 4.69
CA ASP A 158 -15.37 6.84 5.66
C ASP A 158 -14.77 7.28 7.01
N PHE A 159 -13.70 6.63 7.45
CA PHE A 159 -12.98 7.03 8.67
C PHE A 159 -12.44 8.46 8.53
N ILE A 160 -11.79 8.78 7.42
CA ILE A 160 -11.21 10.10 7.17
C ILE A 160 -12.30 11.17 7.19
N LYS A 161 -13.41 10.93 6.50
CA LYS A 161 -14.54 11.88 6.44
C LYS A 161 -15.18 12.11 7.80
N SER A 162 -15.33 11.07 8.61
CA SER A 162 -15.99 11.20 9.91
C SER A 162 -15.09 11.85 10.97
N ASN A 163 -13.78 11.89 10.75
CA ASN A 163 -12.82 12.50 11.69
C ASN A 163 -12.32 13.86 11.23
N GLU A 164 -12.83 14.39 10.13
CA GLU A 164 -12.65 15.77 9.74
C GLU A 164 -13.75 16.59 10.43
N GLY A 165 -13.42 17.03 11.57
CA GLY A 165 -14.33 17.84 12.34
C GLY A 165 -14.37 19.28 11.92
#